data_4f25dc521548bc324d0e8046ee5d2628
#
_entry.id   4f25dc521548bc324d0e8046ee5d2628
#
_cell.length_a   1.000
_cell.length_b   1.000
_cell.length_c   1.000
_cell.angle_alpha   90.00
_cell.angle_beta   90.00
_cell.angle_gamma   90.00
#
_symmetry.space_group_name_H-M   'P 1'
#
loop_
_entity.id
_entity.type
_entity.pdbx_description
1 polymer ?
#
loop_
_entity_poly.entity_id
_entity_poly.type
_entity_poly.pdbx_seq_one_letter_code
_entity_poly.pdbx_strand_id
1 'polypeptide(L)'
;MVKNDAGEEVRLTAGTFPVFRESRDRSVREGAFRAMFGTYRQFGDAIATLYGGSVKFDTYFSNQRGYASACEAALDGGNVPVSVYDSLIEAVHESLPSMRKYLELRRRALKLEKIDVFDLYVPIVEDVDYPIAFEDAKELVKKATLPLGEEYQKLLDRAFAERWVDVYENDGKQSGAFSCGVFGVHPYVLMNYAGTLGDAFTLAHELGHSMHSWFSDTTQDYVNHDYRIMVAEVASTVNEVLLTKYLLK
;
A
#
# COMPACT_ATOMS: atom_id res chain seq x y z
N MET A 1 16.36 -16.55 -7.20
CA MET A 1 15.86 -17.66 -6.39
C MET A 1 16.23 -17.41 -4.96
N VAL A 2 15.39 -17.76 -4.00
CA VAL A 2 15.62 -17.67 -2.55
C VAL A 2 15.04 -18.93 -1.89
N LYS A 3 15.50 -19.26 -0.70
CA LYS A 3 14.92 -20.38 0.09
C LYS A 3 13.70 -19.88 0.85
N ASN A 4 12.61 -20.69 0.83
CA ASN A 4 11.45 -20.50 1.67
C ASN A 4 11.64 -21.18 3.05
N ASP A 5 10.62 -21.11 3.92
CA ASP A 5 10.65 -21.74 5.25
C ASP A 5 10.78 -23.28 5.21
N ALA A 6 10.39 -23.91 4.10
CA ALA A 6 10.59 -25.34 3.86
C ALA A 6 12.01 -25.69 3.34
N GLY A 7 12.86 -24.68 3.10
CA GLY A 7 14.20 -24.85 2.53
C GLY A 7 14.23 -25.03 1.00
N GLU A 8 13.10 -24.89 0.34
CA GLU A 8 12.95 -25.02 -1.11
C GLU A 8 13.40 -23.76 -1.83
N GLU A 9 14.04 -23.88 -3.00
CA GLU A 9 14.37 -22.75 -3.84
C GLU A 9 13.16 -22.29 -4.65
N VAL A 10 12.72 -21.06 -4.40
CA VAL A 10 11.57 -20.45 -5.05
C VAL A 10 11.94 -19.10 -5.68
N ARG A 11 11.14 -18.69 -6.66
CA ARG A 11 11.31 -17.39 -7.31
C ARG A 11 10.86 -16.28 -6.36
N LEU A 12 11.73 -15.31 -6.10
CA LEU A 12 11.39 -14.08 -5.40
C LEU A 12 10.87 -13.06 -6.40
N THR A 13 9.69 -12.53 -6.14
CA THR A 13 9.08 -11.43 -6.90
C THR A 13 8.75 -10.27 -5.96
N ALA A 14 8.39 -9.11 -6.51
CA ALA A 14 7.90 -7.99 -5.70
C ALA A 14 6.59 -8.34 -4.95
N GLY A 15 5.72 -9.16 -5.54
CA GLY A 15 4.47 -9.62 -4.93
C GLY A 15 4.70 -10.61 -3.79
N THR A 16 5.66 -11.54 -3.92
CA THR A 16 5.96 -12.53 -2.87
C THR A 16 6.89 -12.01 -1.77
N PHE A 17 7.65 -10.94 -2.03
CA PHE A 17 8.59 -10.38 -1.04
C PHE A 17 7.97 -10.04 0.33
N PRO A 18 6.73 -9.49 0.43
CA PRO A 18 6.07 -9.27 1.72
C PRO A 18 5.94 -10.55 2.56
N VAL A 19 5.56 -11.68 1.96
CA VAL A 19 5.44 -12.97 2.65
C VAL A 19 6.78 -13.40 3.26
N PHE A 20 7.87 -13.28 2.50
CA PHE A 20 9.22 -13.59 3.01
C PHE A 20 9.64 -12.70 4.18
N ARG A 21 9.22 -11.43 4.21
CA ARG A 21 9.52 -10.51 5.33
C ARG A 21 8.82 -10.88 6.63
N GLU A 22 7.72 -11.62 6.55
CA GLU A 22 6.96 -12.09 7.71
C GLU A 22 7.42 -13.46 8.22
N SER A 23 8.29 -14.18 7.48
CA SER A 23 8.82 -15.48 7.90
C SER A 23 9.40 -15.45 9.31
N ARG A 24 9.14 -16.48 10.10
CA ARG A 24 9.73 -16.67 11.45
C ARG A 24 11.21 -16.96 11.39
N ASP A 25 11.68 -17.59 10.33
CA ASP A 25 13.11 -17.83 10.13
C ASP A 25 13.82 -16.55 9.69
N ARG A 26 14.72 -16.07 10.55
CA ARG A 26 15.49 -14.85 10.27
C ARG A 26 16.37 -14.99 9.03
N SER A 27 16.87 -16.20 8.75
CA SER A 27 17.71 -16.45 7.58
C SER A 27 16.93 -16.34 6.27
N VAL A 28 15.67 -16.73 6.27
CA VAL A 28 14.73 -16.56 5.13
C VAL A 28 14.46 -15.09 4.88
N ARG A 29 14.13 -14.30 5.92
CA ARG A 29 13.92 -12.85 5.82
C ARG A 29 15.16 -12.12 5.27
N GLU A 30 16.33 -12.41 5.87
CA GLU A 30 17.59 -11.82 5.45
C GLU A 30 17.96 -12.21 4.02
N GLY A 31 17.78 -13.48 3.66
CA GLY A 31 18.04 -14.00 2.31
C GLY A 31 17.18 -13.31 1.26
N ALA A 32 15.89 -13.19 1.50
CA ALA A 32 14.96 -12.47 0.61
C ALA A 32 15.32 -10.98 0.50
N PHE A 33 15.62 -10.32 1.63
CA PHE A 33 16.04 -8.92 1.63
C PHE A 33 17.30 -8.69 0.81
N ARG A 34 18.33 -9.51 1.04
CA ARG A 34 19.62 -9.39 0.31
C ARG A 34 19.45 -9.67 -1.18
N ALA A 35 18.64 -10.64 -1.56
CA ALA A 35 18.36 -10.96 -2.96
C ALA A 35 17.63 -9.82 -3.66
N MET A 36 16.56 -9.28 -3.05
CA MET A 36 15.78 -8.18 -3.60
C MET A 36 16.64 -6.92 -3.78
N PHE A 37 17.22 -6.42 -2.70
CA PHE A 37 18.00 -5.18 -2.74
C PHE A 37 19.38 -5.37 -3.41
N GLY A 38 19.93 -6.57 -3.43
CA GLY A 38 21.12 -6.91 -4.21
C GLY A 38 20.89 -6.74 -5.71
N THR A 39 19.71 -7.08 -6.19
CA THR A 39 19.31 -6.85 -7.59
C THR A 39 19.23 -5.35 -7.89
N TYR A 40 18.53 -4.57 -7.06
CA TYR A 40 18.47 -3.10 -7.21
C TYR A 40 19.88 -2.46 -7.20
N ARG A 41 20.77 -2.94 -6.34
CA ARG A 41 22.14 -2.43 -6.26
C ARG A 41 22.93 -2.64 -7.55
N GLN A 42 22.68 -3.74 -8.29
CA GLN A 42 23.34 -3.99 -9.58
C GLN A 42 22.94 -2.94 -10.64
N PHE A 43 21.74 -2.37 -10.52
CA PHE A 43 21.24 -1.32 -11.41
C PHE A 43 21.34 0.08 -10.80
N GLY A 44 22.10 0.24 -9.71
CA GLY A 44 22.15 1.49 -8.93
C GLY A 44 22.50 2.72 -9.76
N ASP A 45 23.49 2.63 -10.65
CA ASP A 45 23.92 3.75 -11.49
C ASP A 45 22.83 4.13 -12.52
N ALA A 46 22.16 3.14 -13.11
CA ALA A 46 21.07 3.37 -14.02
C ALA A 46 19.86 4.03 -13.31
N ILE A 47 19.52 3.52 -12.13
CA ILE A 47 18.43 4.09 -11.30
C ILE A 47 18.77 5.53 -10.87
N ALA A 48 20.00 5.77 -10.42
CA ALA A 48 20.45 7.12 -10.04
C ALA A 48 20.41 8.10 -11.21
N THR A 49 20.80 7.64 -12.41
CA THR A 49 20.76 8.45 -13.63
C THR A 49 19.32 8.82 -14.03
N LEU A 50 18.41 7.85 -14.00
CA LEU A 50 16.99 8.07 -14.29
C LEU A 50 16.36 9.01 -13.27
N TYR A 51 16.61 8.81 -11.99
CA TYR A 51 16.13 9.69 -10.92
C TYR A 51 16.68 11.11 -11.08
N GLY A 52 17.99 11.25 -11.33
CA GLY A 52 18.61 12.55 -11.60
C GLY A 52 18.03 13.25 -12.86
N GLY A 53 17.64 12.48 -13.88
CA GLY A 53 16.92 12.96 -15.05
C GLY A 53 15.53 13.50 -14.69
N SER A 54 14.76 12.79 -13.89
CA SER A 54 13.45 13.22 -13.40
C SER A 54 13.56 14.53 -12.60
N VAL A 55 14.48 14.59 -11.64
CA VAL A 55 14.70 15.82 -10.84
C VAL A 55 15.04 17.04 -11.72
N LYS A 56 15.89 16.87 -12.73
CA LYS A 56 16.20 17.94 -13.68
C LYS A 56 14.99 18.38 -14.49
N PHE A 57 14.17 17.42 -14.90
CA PHE A 57 12.96 17.67 -15.67
C PHE A 57 11.94 18.46 -14.84
N ASP A 58 11.67 18.03 -13.61
CA ASP A 58 10.75 18.70 -12.69
C ASP A 58 11.24 20.12 -12.37
N THR A 59 12.55 20.29 -12.14
CA THR A 59 13.15 21.60 -11.91
C THR A 59 13.04 22.51 -13.13
N TYR A 60 13.26 21.98 -14.33
CA TYR A 60 13.12 22.73 -15.56
C TYR A 60 11.68 23.24 -15.75
N PHE A 61 10.70 22.35 -15.63
CA PHE A 61 9.29 22.73 -15.85
C PHE A 61 8.76 23.65 -14.76
N SER A 62 9.15 23.46 -13.50
CA SER A 62 8.77 24.40 -12.43
C SER A 62 9.29 25.82 -12.70
N ASN A 63 10.55 25.94 -13.10
CA ASN A 63 11.15 27.22 -13.46
C ASN A 63 10.46 27.89 -14.68
N GLN A 64 10.14 27.09 -15.73
CA GLN A 64 9.46 27.62 -16.93
C GLN A 64 8.04 28.13 -16.63
N ARG A 65 7.39 27.56 -15.60
CA ARG A 65 6.06 27.96 -15.14
C ARG A 65 6.07 29.04 -14.05
N GLY A 66 7.26 29.49 -13.62
CA GLY A 66 7.42 30.59 -12.66
C GLY A 66 7.27 30.17 -11.19
N TYR A 67 7.29 28.88 -10.87
CA TYR A 67 7.29 28.42 -9.48
C TYR A 67 8.64 28.65 -8.80
N ALA A 68 8.63 28.94 -7.50
CA ALA A 68 9.83 29.12 -6.72
C ALA A 68 10.62 27.81 -6.52
N SER A 69 9.94 26.64 -6.61
CA SER A 69 10.57 25.32 -6.48
C SER A 69 9.77 24.25 -7.19
N ALA A 70 10.41 23.10 -7.46
CA ALA A 70 9.72 21.90 -7.95
C ALA A 70 8.71 21.36 -6.94
N CYS A 71 8.98 21.52 -5.63
CA CYS A 71 8.04 21.17 -4.56
C CYS A 71 6.75 22.00 -4.64
N GLU A 72 6.87 23.32 -4.78
CA GLU A 72 5.71 24.20 -4.95
C GLU A 72 4.89 23.80 -6.18
N ALA A 73 5.56 23.59 -7.33
CA ALA A 73 4.90 23.15 -8.55
C ALA A 73 4.15 21.81 -8.41
N ALA A 74 4.73 20.85 -7.68
CA ALA A 74 4.11 19.56 -7.44
C ALA A 74 2.87 19.65 -6.53
N LEU A 75 2.87 20.59 -5.58
CA LEU A 75 1.78 20.79 -4.61
C LEU A 75 0.63 21.66 -5.15
N ASP A 76 0.91 22.48 -6.16
CA ASP A 76 -0.06 23.43 -6.74
C ASP A 76 -1.31 22.76 -7.27
N GLY A 77 -1.17 21.62 -7.95
CA GLY A 77 -2.29 20.85 -8.48
C GLY A 77 -3.32 20.42 -7.42
N GLY A 78 -2.86 20.20 -6.18
CA GLY A 78 -3.70 19.91 -5.01
C GLY A 78 -4.10 21.14 -4.20
N ASN A 79 -3.61 22.32 -4.58
CA ASN A 79 -3.72 23.57 -3.82
C ASN A 79 -3.20 23.41 -2.37
N VAL A 80 -2.06 22.68 -2.21
CA VAL A 80 -1.44 22.41 -0.91
C VAL A 80 -0.28 23.38 -0.70
N PRO A 81 -0.29 24.22 0.35
CA PRO A 81 0.86 25.07 0.67
C PRO A 81 2.11 24.25 1.02
N VAL A 82 3.30 24.73 0.63
CA VAL A 82 4.59 24.08 0.98
C VAL A 82 4.73 23.92 2.49
N SER A 83 4.19 24.84 3.29
CA SER A 83 4.21 24.75 4.75
C SER A 83 3.52 23.48 5.30
N VAL A 84 2.54 22.93 4.61
CA VAL A 84 1.91 21.65 4.99
C VAL A 84 2.90 20.50 4.82
N TYR A 85 3.65 20.50 3.72
CA TYR A 85 4.70 19.51 3.46
C TYR A 85 5.81 19.60 4.54
N ASP A 86 6.28 20.81 4.84
CA ASP A 86 7.31 21.02 5.86
C ASP A 86 6.82 20.60 7.24
N SER A 87 5.59 20.98 7.62
CA SER A 87 4.98 20.57 8.91
C SER A 87 4.84 19.06 9.04
N LEU A 88 4.57 18.34 7.93
CA LEU A 88 4.53 16.88 7.94
C LEU A 88 5.91 16.30 8.27
N ILE A 89 6.97 16.83 7.68
CA ILE A 89 8.35 16.40 7.96
C ILE A 89 8.69 16.66 9.43
N GLU A 90 8.35 17.82 9.96
CA GLU A 90 8.57 18.18 11.37
C GLU A 90 7.82 17.21 12.30
N ALA A 91 6.54 16.95 12.06
CA ALA A 91 5.73 16.03 12.84
C ALA A 91 6.30 14.58 12.84
N VAL A 92 6.81 14.13 11.69
CA VAL A 92 7.50 12.84 11.60
C VAL A 92 8.76 12.83 12.44
N HIS A 93 9.59 13.89 12.38
CA HIS A 93 10.79 14.00 13.19
C HIS A 93 10.49 14.01 14.70
N GLU A 94 9.47 14.73 15.14
CA GLU A 94 9.01 14.73 16.52
C GLU A 94 8.52 13.35 16.99
N SER A 95 7.99 12.53 16.08
CA SER A 95 7.50 11.19 16.37
C SER A 95 8.61 10.11 16.43
N LEU A 96 9.84 10.38 15.94
CA LEU A 96 10.94 9.43 15.92
C LEU A 96 11.28 8.80 17.28
N PRO A 97 11.23 9.52 18.43
CA PRO A 97 11.46 8.90 19.73
C PRO A 97 10.46 7.79 20.06
N SER A 98 9.19 7.93 19.65
CA SER A 98 8.15 6.90 19.81
C SER A 98 8.40 5.70 18.92
N MET A 99 8.80 5.93 17.67
CA MET A 99 9.21 4.87 16.75
C MET A 99 10.40 4.07 17.30
N ARG A 100 11.42 4.75 17.85
CA ARG A 100 12.58 4.08 18.47
C ARG A 100 12.18 3.21 19.67
N LYS A 101 11.24 3.65 20.49
CA LYS A 101 10.69 2.82 21.59
C LYS A 101 9.99 1.57 21.07
N TYR A 102 9.22 1.70 19.99
CA TYR A 102 8.58 0.56 19.35
C TYR A 102 9.60 -0.42 18.76
N LEU A 103 10.62 0.06 18.07
CA LEU A 103 11.70 -0.79 17.55
C LEU A 103 12.45 -1.52 18.66
N GLU A 104 12.70 -0.87 19.79
CA GLU A 104 13.33 -1.51 20.95
C GLU A 104 12.41 -2.56 21.59
N LEU A 105 11.09 -2.32 21.64
CA LEU A 105 10.11 -3.31 22.06
C LEU A 105 10.16 -4.53 21.14
N ARG A 106 10.16 -4.33 19.81
CA ARG A 106 10.29 -5.42 18.83
C ARG A 106 11.56 -6.20 19.02
N ARG A 107 12.70 -5.51 19.14
CA ARG A 107 13.99 -6.16 19.34
C ARG A 107 13.97 -7.11 20.56
N ARG A 108 13.43 -6.65 21.69
CA ARG A 108 13.30 -7.45 22.91
C ARG A 108 12.33 -8.61 22.77
N ALA A 109 11.16 -8.37 22.18
CA ALA A 109 10.14 -9.40 21.97
C ALA A 109 10.64 -10.52 21.06
N LEU A 110 11.36 -10.17 20.00
CA LEU A 110 11.97 -11.11 19.05
C LEU A 110 13.28 -11.72 19.57
N LYS A 111 13.76 -11.33 20.77
CA LYS A 111 15.02 -11.80 21.40
C LYS A 111 16.25 -11.60 20.51
N LEU A 112 16.29 -10.47 19.77
CA LEU A 112 17.37 -10.15 18.87
C LEU A 112 18.44 -9.33 19.60
N GLU A 113 19.72 -9.61 19.32
CA GLU A 113 20.83 -8.76 19.77
C GLU A 113 20.75 -7.39 19.10
N LYS A 114 20.49 -7.38 17.80
CA LYS A 114 20.33 -6.19 16.97
C LYS A 114 19.14 -6.39 16.03
N ILE A 115 18.29 -5.35 15.89
CA ILE A 115 17.22 -5.33 14.91
C ILE A 115 17.75 -4.76 13.58
N ASP A 116 17.40 -5.40 12.48
CA ASP A 116 17.68 -4.95 11.12
C ASP A 116 16.38 -4.68 10.36
N VAL A 117 16.49 -4.06 9.18
CA VAL A 117 15.32 -3.70 8.35
C VAL A 117 14.46 -4.91 7.99
N PHE A 118 15.05 -6.07 7.78
CA PHE A 118 14.34 -7.32 7.50
C PHE A 118 13.64 -7.94 8.72
N ASP A 119 13.82 -7.37 9.93
CA ASP A 119 13.14 -7.82 11.16
C ASP A 119 11.88 -6.97 11.48
N LEU A 120 11.55 -5.97 10.65
CA LEU A 120 10.49 -5.00 10.94
C LEU A 120 9.07 -5.56 10.75
N TYR A 121 8.89 -6.61 9.96
CA TYR A 121 7.58 -7.11 9.57
C TYR A 121 7.22 -8.46 10.18
N VAL A 122 8.20 -9.21 10.71
CA VAL A 122 7.93 -10.48 11.37
C VAL A 122 6.97 -10.27 12.54
N PRO A 123 5.92 -11.09 12.71
CA PRO A 123 4.99 -10.98 13.83
C PRO A 123 5.70 -11.11 15.18
N ILE A 124 5.34 -10.21 16.13
CA ILE A 124 5.90 -10.22 17.50
C ILE A 124 5.21 -11.28 18.37
N VAL A 125 3.92 -11.51 18.10
CA VAL A 125 3.10 -12.50 18.82
C VAL A 125 3.29 -13.86 18.17
N GLU A 126 3.57 -14.87 19.00
CA GLU A 126 3.70 -16.25 18.54
C GLU A 126 2.30 -16.78 18.13
N ASP A 127 2.26 -17.69 17.16
CA ASP A 127 1.08 -18.45 16.71
C ASP A 127 -0.07 -17.64 16.05
N VAL A 128 0.22 -16.52 15.40
CA VAL A 128 -0.75 -15.86 14.53
C VAL A 128 -0.36 -16.05 13.06
N ASP A 129 -0.41 -17.30 12.61
CA ASP A 129 -0.51 -17.59 11.18
C ASP A 129 -2.01 -17.61 10.83
N TYR A 130 -2.46 -16.57 10.14
CA TYR A 130 -3.86 -16.41 9.75
C TYR A 130 -3.95 -16.24 8.23
N PRO A 131 -3.80 -17.34 7.48
CA PRO A 131 -3.98 -17.28 6.04
C PRO A 131 -5.45 -16.98 5.73
N ILE A 132 -5.69 -16.00 4.89
CA ILE A 132 -7.02 -15.57 4.48
C ILE A 132 -7.17 -15.80 2.98
N ALA A 133 -8.02 -16.76 2.60
CA ALA A 133 -8.36 -16.93 1.20
C ALA A 133 -9.11 -15.68 0.67
N PHE A 134 -8.99 -15.38 -0.62
CA PHE A 134 -9.63 -14.21 -1.21
C PHE A 134 -11.15 -14.18 -0.97
N GLU A 135 -11.81 -15.33 -1.04
CA GLU A 135 -13.25 -15.44 -0.77
C GLU A 135 -13.60 -15.05 0.68
N ASP A 136 -12.75 -15.47 1.65
CA ASP A 136 -12.93 -15.10 3.06
C ASP A 136 -12.66 -13.60 3.27
N ALA A 137 -11.67 -13.03 2.57
CA ALA A 137 -11.39 -11.60 2.61
C ALA A 137 -12.57 -10.77 2.10
N LYS A 138 -13.25 -11.20 1.04
CA LYS A 138 -14.48 -10.54 0.55
C LYS A 138 -15.56 -10.48 1.64
N GLU A 139 -15.83 -11.62 2.26
CA GLU A 139 -16.82 -11.70 3.35
C GLU A 139 -16.40 -10.86 4.57
N LEU A 140 -15.11 -10.84 4.88
CA LEU A 140 -14.56 -10.03 5.96
C LEU A 140 -14.77 -8.54 5.70
N VAL A 141 -14.42 -8.06 4.51
CA VAL A 141 -14.62 -6.65 4.11
C VAL A 141 -16.10 -6.27 4.12
N LYS A 142 -16.98 -7.11 3.57
CA LYS A 142 -18.43 -6.89 3.60
C LYS A 142 -18.96 -6.73 5.03
N LYS A 143 -18.61 -7.65 5.94
CA LYS A 143 -19.03 -7.59 7.34
C LYS A 143 -18.48 -6.35 8.06
N ALA A 144 -17.22 -6.00 7.81
CA ALA A 144 -16.59 -4.84 8.42
C ALA A 144 -17.23 -3.52 7.99
N THR A 145 -17.66 -3.42 6.73
CA THR A 145 -18.22 -2.21 6.13
C THR A 145 -19.75 -2.10 6.24
N LEU A 146 -20.42 -3.02 6.94
CA LEU A 146 -21.87 -2.93 7.19
C LEU A 146 -22.35 -1.55 7.72
N PRO A 147 -21.59 -0.85 8.60
CA PRO A 147 -22.00 0.47 9.06
C PRO A 147 -22.12 1.54 7.95
N LEU A 148 -21.57 1.32 6.76
CA LEU A 148 -21.65 2.24 5.63
C LEU A 148 -23.01 2.16 4.88
N GLY A 149 -23.86 1.22 5.26
CA GLY A 149 -25.24 1.15 4.79
C GLY A 149 -25.47 0.23 3.59
N GLU A 150 -26.75 0.06 3.25
CA GLU A 150 -27.20 -0.93 2.28
C GLU A 150 -26.73 -0.64 0.85
N GLU A 151 -26.68 0.62 0.45
CA GLU A 151 -26.21 1.03 -0.88
C GLU A 151 -24.75 0.64 -1.10
N TYR A 152 -23.90 0.89 -0.08
CA TYR A 152 -22.50 0.49 -0.10
C TYR A 152 -22.34 -1.02 -0.22
N GLN A 153 -23.14 -1.80 0.51
CA GLN A 153 -23.11 -3.26 0.45
C GLN A 153 -23.52 -3.81 -0.92
N LYS A 154 -24.56 -3.26 -1.52
CA LYS A 154 -25.01 -3.61 -2.88
C LYS A 154 -23.91 -3.34 -3.92
N LEU A 155 -23.19 -2.24 -3.74
CA LEU A 155 -22.10 -1.88 -4.64
C LEU A 155 -20.89 -2.82 -4.47
N LEU A 156 -20.56 -3.24 -3.25
CA LEU A 156 -19.54 -4.27 -3.01
C LEU A 156 -19.92 -5.61 -3.65
N ASP A 157 -21.19 -6.03 -3.49
CA ASP A 157 -21.68 -7.27 -4.12
C ASP A 157 -21.54 -7.20 -5.65
N ARG A 158 -21.87 -6.07 -6.22
CA ARG A 158 -21.71 -5.79 -7.65
C ARG A 158 -20.22 -5.85 -8.06
N ALA A 159 -19.33 -5.21 -7.29
CA ALA A 159 -17.90 -5.18 -7.58
C ALA A 159 -17.29 -6.60 -7.65
N PHE A 160 -17.74 -7.48 -6.78
CA PHE A 160 -17.29 -8.88 -6.79
C PHE A 160 -17.96 -9.71 -7.90
N ALA A 161 -19.26 -9.52 -8.14
CA ALA A 161 -20.00 -10.25 -9.17
C ALA A 161 -19.53 -9.87 -10.59
N GLU A 162 -19.25 -8.61 -10.83
CA GLU A 162 -18.81 -8.07 -12.12
C GLU A 162 -17.28 -8.12 -12.29
N ARG A 163 -16.56 -8.69 -11.32
CA ARG A 163 -15.10 -8.92 -11.39
C ARG A 163 -14.30 -7.65 -11.58
N TRP A 164 -14.57 -6.62 -10.79
CA TRP A 164 -13.80 -5.38 -10.82
C TRP A 164 -12.34 -5.57 -10.36
N VAL A 165 -12.05 -6.67 -9.63
CA VAL A 165 -10.76 -6.94 -9.03
C VAL A 165 -9.99 -7.99 -9.83
N ASP A 166 -8.82 -7.63 -10.33
CA ASP A 166 -7.81 -8.56 -10.85
C ASP A 166 -6.91 -8.99 -9.68
N VAL A 167 -7.09 -10.23 -9.21
CA VAL A 167 -6.72 -10.65 -7.86
C VAL A 167 -5.27 -11.08 -7.72
N TYR A 168 -4.84 -12.04 -8.55
CA TYR A 168 -3.59 -12.77 -8.32
C TYR A 168 -2.43 -12.27 -9.17
N GLU A 169 -1.20 -12.45 -8.64
CA GLU A 169 0.02 -12.22 -9.40
C GLU A 169 0.09 -13.14 -10.62
N ASN A 170 0.56 -12.60 -11.74
CA ASN A 170 0.89 -13.37 -12.93
C ASN A 170 2.06 -12.73 -13.69
N ASP A 171 2.60 -13.45 -14.68
CA ASP A 171 3.72 -12.97 -15.48
C ASP A 171 3.36 -11.71 -16.28
N GLY A 172 4.17 -10.67 -16.09
CA GLY A 172 3.99 -9.37 -16.74
C GLY A 172 3.07 -8.41 -15.99
N LYS A 173 2.38 -8.85 -14.93
CA LYS A 173 1.54 -7.99 -14.11
C LYS A 173 2.40 -7.07 -13.24
N GLN A 174 1.98 -5.79 -13.15
CA GLN A 174 2.61 -4.83 -12.25
C GLN A 174 2.42 -5.25 -10.79
N SER A 175 3.47 -5.10 -9.97
CA SER A 175 3.40 -5.34 -8.54
C SER A 175 2.67 -4.23 -7.80
N GLY A 176 2.22 -4.52 -6.57
CA GLY A 176 1.45 -3.60 -5.74
C GLY A 176 -0.05 -3.79 -5.91
N ALA A 177 -0.82 -2.79 -5.49
CA ALA A 177 -2.26 -2.71 -5.67
C ALA A 177 -2.65 -1.27 -6.00
N PHE A 178 -3.73 -1.09 -6.72
CA PHE A 178 -4.34 0.22 -6.96
C PHE A 178 -5.79 0.07 -7.41
N SER A 179 -6.58 1.09 -7.15
CA SER A 179 -7.90 1.28 -7.75
C SER A 179 -7.85 2.41 -8.79
N CYS A 180 -8.48 2.19 -9.92
CA CYS A 180 -8.59 3.18 -11.01
C CYS A 180 -10.06 3.42 -11.34
N GLY A 181 -10.56 4.61 -11.03
CA GLY A 181 -11.86 5.10 -11.50
C GLY A 181 -11.77 5.56 -12.95
N VAL A 182 -12.82 5.29 -13.71
CA VAL A 182 -12.98 5.77 -15.09
C VAL A 182 -14.41 6.25 -15.25
N PHE A 183 -14.59 7.52 -15.59
CA PHE A 183 -15.93 8.11 -15.71
C PHE A 183 -16.82 7.34 -16.69
N GLY A 184 -18.04 7.02 -16.27
CA GLY A 184 -19.02 6.34 -17.09
C GLY A 184 -18.93 4.81 -17.13
N VAL A 185 -17.92 4.21 -16.47
CA VAL A 185 -17.78 2.76 -16.29
C VAL A 185 -17.46 2.45 -14.83
N HIS A 186 -17.44 1.17 -14.46
CA HIS A 186 -17.06 0.79 -13.10
C HIS A 186 -15.55 0.97 -12.85
N PRO A 187 -15.13 1.17 -11.60
CA PRO A 187 -13.73 1.15 -11.23
C PRO A 187 -13.07 -0.20 -11.48
N TYR A 188 -11.75 -0.20 -11.64
CA TYR A 188 -10.93 -1.39 -11.78
C TYR A 188 -9.90 -1.44 -10.66
N VAL A 189 -9.74 -2.61 -10.06
CA VAL A 189 -8.76 -2.85 -8.99
C VAL A 189 -7.74 -3.86 -9.45
N LEU A 190 -6.45 -3.51 -9.35
CA LEU A 190 -5.36 -4.44 -9.51
C LEU A 190 -4.85 -4.82 -8.12
N MET A 191 -4.69 -6.12 -7.88
CA MET A 191 -4.05 -6.68 -6.69
C MET A 191 -3.00 -7.73 -7.05
N ASN A 192 -2.16 -8.08 -6.09
CA ASN A 192 -1.28 -9.23 -6.10
C ASN A 192 -1.49 -9.99 -4.79
N TYR A 193 -2.68 -10.59 -4.65
CA TYR A 193 -3.16 -11.21 -3.42
C TYR A 193 -2.38 -12.48 -3.11
N ALA A 194 -1.71 -12.53 -1.96
CA ALA A 194 -0.89 -13.66 -1.50
C ALA A 194 -1.49 -14.42 -0.31
N GLY A 195 -2.66 -14.03 0.18
CA GLY A 195 -3.38 -14.73 1.24
C GLY A 195 -3.03 -14.28 2.66
N THR A 196 -2.44 -13.11 2.84
CA THR A 196 -2.11 -12.55 4.15
C THR A 196 -3.22 -11.67 4.71
N LEU A 197 -3.19 -11.40 6.02
CA LEU A 197 -4.06 -10.40 6.62
C LEU A 197 -3.81 -8.99 6.01
N GLY A 198 -2.56 -8.69 5.67
CA GLY A 198 -2.21 -7.45 4.97
C GLY A 198 -2.92 -7.31 3.63
N ASP A 199 -3.06 -8.41 2.88
CA ASP A 199 -3.80 -8.40 1.61
C ASP A 199 -5.30 -8.16 1.80
N ALA A 200 -5.89 -8.66 2.89
CA ALA A 200 -7.29 -8.36 3.22
C ALA A 200 -7.48 -6.87 3.55
N PHE A 201 -6.53 -6.24 4.24
CA PHE A 201 -6.51 -4.78 4.44
C PHE A 201 -6.35 -4.03 3.14
N THR A 202 -5.45 -4.47 2.26
CA THR A 202 -5.28 -3.89 0.92
C THR A 202 -6.57 -3.99 0.10
N LEU A 203 -7.27 -5.14 0.13
CA LEU A 203 -8.57 -5.28 -0.52
C LEU A 203 -9.58 -4.27 0.01
N ALA A 204 -9.67 -4.10 1.34
CA ALA A 204 -10.55 -3.13 1.96
C ALA A 204 -10.21 -1.69 1.53
N HIS A 205 -8.92 -1.36 1.47
CA HIS A 205 -8.38 -0.07 1.04
C HIS A 205 -8.76 0.24 -0.41
N GLU A 206 -8.42 -0.64 -1.35
CA GLU A 206 -8.68 -0.43 -2.78
C GLU A 206 -10.18 -0.38 -3.11
N LEU A 207 -10.98 -1.17 -2.40
CA LEU A 207 -12.44 -1.06 -2.50
C LEU A 207 -12.97 0.27 -1.94
N GLY A 208 -12.32 0.85 -0.92
CA GLY A 208 -12.64 2.19 -0.46
C GLY A 208 -12.47 3.24 -1.56
N HIS A 209 -11.35 3.21 -2.27
CA HIS A 209 -11.14 4.06 -3.44
C HIS A 209 -12.16 3.79 -4.55
N SER A 210 -12.45 2.51 -4.84
CA SER A 210 -13.43 2.13 -5.86
C SER A 210 -14.81 2.68 -5.57
N MET A 211 -15.27 2.57 -4.31
CA MET A 211 -16.57 3.11 -3.90
C MET A 211 -16.59 4.65 -3.97
N HIS A 212 -15.49 5.31 -3.55
CA HIS A 212 -15.37 6.77 -3.65
C HIS A 212 -15.47 7.22 -5.12
N SER A 213 -14.68 6.61 -6.02
CA SER A 213 -14.73 6.92 -7.44
C SER A 213 -16.12 6.67 -8.02
N TRP A 214 -16.74 5.55 -7.71
CA TRP A 214 -18.09 5.24 -8.17
C TRP A 214 -19.12 6.30 -7.75
N PHE A 215 -19.14 6.67 -6.46
CA PHE A 215 -20.07 7.69 -5.98
C PHE A 215 -19.77 9.06 -6.58
N SER A 216 -18.52 9.43 -6.75
CA SER A 216 -18.15 10.67 -7.42
C SER A 216 -18.61 10.68 -8.88
N ASP A 217 -18.30 9.64 -9.64
CA ASP A 217 -18.60 9.52 -11.08
C ASP A 217 -20.10 9.46 -11.36
N THR A 218 -20.89 8.94 -10.43
CA THR A 218 -22.35 8.81 -10.61
C THR A 218 -23.15 10.00 -10.08
N THR A 219 -22.54 10.87 -9.27
CA THR A 219 -23.22 12.02 -8.66
C THR A 219 -22.72 13.38 -9.16
N GLN A 220 -21.55 13.41 -9.81
CA GLN A 220 -20.96 14.63 -10.37
C GLN A 220 -20.95 14.61 -11.89
N ASP A 221 -20.92 15.78 -12.49
CA ASP A 221 -20.66 15.93 -13.92
C ASP A 221 -19.18 15.60 -14.22
N TYR A 222 -18.89 15.18 -15.45
CA TYR A 222 -17.52 14.84 -15.91
C TYR A 222 -16.44 15.86 -15.54
N VAL A 223 -16.76 17.15 -15.52
CA VAL A 223 -15.79 18.22 -15.20
C VAL A 223 -15.45 18.25 -13.70
N ASN A 224 -16.32 17.72 -12.85
CA ASN A 224 -16.22 17.82 -11.38
C ASN A 224 -16.06 16.45 -10.69
N HIS A 225 -16.02 15.35 -11.44
CA HIS A 225 -16.01 14.00 -10.82
C HIS A 225 -14.67 13.64 -10.16
N ASP A 226 -13.59 14.21 -10.66
CA ASP A 226 -12.25 13.92 -10.13
C ASP A 226 -12.04 14.63 -8.77
N TYR A 227 -11.35 13.95 -7.86
CA TYR A 227 -11.12 14.44 -6.51
C TYR A 227 -9.63 14.55 -6.19
N ARG A 228 -9.30 15.45 -5.26
CA ARG A 228 -7.92 15.71 -4.89
C ARG A 228 -7.35 14.63 -3.99
N ILE A 229 -6.04 14.38 -4.10
CA ILE A 229 -5.31 13.36 -3.33
C ILE A 229 -5.55 13.47 -1.81
N MET A 230 -5.72 14.68 -1.28
CA MET A 230 -5.98 14.93 0.14
C MET A 230 -7.25 14.27 0.67
N VAL A 231 -8.24 14.00 -0.20
CA VAL A 231 -9.49 13.33 0.19
C VAL A 231 -9.56 11.88 -0.31
N ALA A 232 -8.68 11.51 -1.24
CA ALA A 232 -8.66 10.17 -1.81
C ALA A 232 -8.50 9.10 -0.71
N GLU A 233 -7.55 9.30 0.19
CA GLU A 233 -7.23 8.35 1.26
C GLU A 233 -8.23 8.36 2.43
N VAL A 234 -9.18 9.27 2.47
CA VAL A 234 -10.23 9.26 3.51
C VAL A 234 -11.12 8.03 3.35
N ALA A 235 -11.53 7.72 2.12
CA ALA A 235 -12.41 6.57 1.84
C ALA A 235 -11.70 5.24 2.11
N SER A 236 -10.46 5.10 1.65
CA SER A 236 -9.65 3.89 1.82
C SER A 236 -9.34 3.63 3.29
N THR A 237 -8.87 4.65 4.03
CA THR A 237 -8.51 4.51 5.45
C THR A 237 -9.73 4.31 6.36
N VAL A 238 -10.90 4.84 6.01
CA VAL A 238 -12.16 4.53 6.74
C VAL A 238 -12.47 3.04 6.66
N ASN A 239 -12.34 2.42 5.48
CA ASN A 239 -12.52 0.98 5.34
C ASN A 239 -11.53 0.18 6.20
N GLU A 240 -10.26 0.57 6.22
CA GLU A 240 -9.25 -0.08 7.08
C GLU A 240 -9.59 0.06 8.57
N VAL A 241 -10.04 1.23 9.01
CA VAL A 241 -10.46 1.47 10.40
C VAL A 241 -11.67 0.61 10.77
N LEU A 242 -12.65 0.48 9.86
CA LEU A 242 -13.81 -0.38 10.07
C LEU A 242 -13.41 -1.85 10.14
N LEU A 243 -12.50 -2.29 9.26
CA LEU A 243 -11.95 -3.64 9.28
C LEU A 243 -11.19 -3.92 10.58
N THR A 244 -10.33 -3.00 11.01
CA THR A 244 -9.63 -3.09 12.29
C THR A 244 -10.61 -3.24 13.46
N LYS A 245 -11.63 -2.38 13.52
CA LYS A 245 -12.65 -2.44 14.58
C LYS A 245 -13.47 -3.73 14.55
N TYR A 246 -13.70 -4.29 13.37
CA TYR A 246 -14.40 -5.56 13.23
C TYR A 246 -13.55 -6.73 13.75
N LEU A 247 -12.26 -6.75 13.42
CA LEU A 247 -11.34 -7.80 13.84
C LEU A 247 -11.00 -7.78 15.34
N LEU A 248 -11.12 -6.61 16.00
CA LEU A 248 -10.86 -6.47 17.43
C LEU A 248 -12.07 -6.79 18.33
N LYS A 249 -13.20 -7.19 17.76
CA LYS A 249 -14.39 -7.64 18.51
C LYS A 249 -14.36 -9.12 18.83
#